data_5d951e238c23f9e6df7654d58aca04bb
#
_entry.id   5d951e238c23f9e6df7654d58aca04bb
#
_cell.length_a   1.000
_cell.length_b   1.000
_cell.length_c   1.000
_cell.angle_alpha   90.00
_cell.angle_beta   90.00
_cell.angle_gamma   90.00
#
_symmetry.space_group_name_H-M   'P 1'
#
loop_
_entity.id
_entity.type
_entity.pdbx_description
1 polymer ?
#
loop_
_entity_poly.entity_id
_entity_poly.type
_entity_poly.pdbx_seq_one_letter_code
_entity_poly.pdbx_strand_id
1 'polypeptide(L)'
;MRAFRFVTVDVFTETRFGGNQLAVFPDARGLTDAEMQALAAEFNLSETTFVLPPENPQNSARVRIFNRVREMGFAGHPNVGTAYVLGREDEESPRAYRFEEPAGLVEVTLLRDANGRVTGAEVAAPQPLAIG
;
A
#
# COMPACT_ATOMS: atom_id res chain seq x y z
N MET A 1 -10.11 18.17 15.43
CA MET A 1 -8.91 17.31 15.38
C MET A 1 -9.15 16.15 14.43
N ARG A 2 -8.23 15.91 13.50
CA ARG A 2 -8.33 14.78 12.60
C ARG A 2 -7.60 13.59 13.22
N ALA A 3 -8.18 12.41 13.06
CA ALA A 3 -7.56 11.18 13.51
C ALA A 3 -7.40 10.23 12.31
N PHE A 4 -6.21 9.65 12.17
CA PHE A 4 -5.91 8.71 11.09
C PHE A 4 -5.41 7.41 11.69
N ARG A 5 -5.98 6.30 11.22
CA ARG A 5 -5.55 4.97 11.62
C ARG A 5 -4.38 4.52 10.76
N PHE A 6 -3.45 3.82 11.37
CA PHE A 6 -2.36 3.19 10.62
C PHE A 6 -2.11 1.78 11.15
N VAL A 7 -1.48 0.96 10.32
CA VAL A 7 -1.10 -0.41 10.65
C VAL A 7 0.35 -0.60 10.25
N THR A 8 1.15 -1.21 11.12
CA THR A 8 2.53 -1.55 10.78
C THR A 8 2.64 -3.04 10.50
N VAL A 9 3.40 -3.39 9.46
CA VAL A 9 3.61 -4.78 9.06
C VAL A 9 5.08 -4.99 8.68
N ASP A 10 5.56 -6.22 8.86
CA ASP A 10 6.84 -6.66 8.32
C ASP A 10 6.56 -7.38 7.02
N VAL A 11 7.30 -7.03 5.97
CA VAL A 11 7.06 -7.55 4.63
C VAL A 11 8.23 -8.41 4.19
N PHE A 12 7.91 -9.54 3.55
CA PHE A 12 8.89 -10.50 3.02
C PHE A 12 9.87 -11.03 4.07
N THR A 13 9.34 -11.46 5.22
CA THR A 13 10.20 -12.10 6.21
C THR A 13 9.58 -13.41 6.66
N GLU A 14 10.41 -14.44 6.74
CA GLU A 14 10.11 -15.68 7.45
C GLU A 14 10.84 -15.69 8.79
N THR A 15 11.74 -14.73 8.99
CA THR A 15 12.54 -14.61 10.19
C THR A 15 12.07 -13.39 10.97
N ARG A 16 11.82 -13.57 12.25
CA ARG A 16 11.47 -12.47 13.13
C ARG A 16 12.54 -11.39 13.05
N PHE A 17 12.12 -10.13 12.86
CA PHE A 17 12.97 -8.94 12.69
C PHE A 17 13.76 -8.90 11.37
N GLY A 18 13.47 -9.83 10.44
CA GLY A 18 14.25 -9.92 9.20
C GLY A 18 13.65 -9.19 8.00
N GLY A 19 12.43 -8.65 8.10
CA GLY A 19 11.77 -8.01 6.97
C GLY A 19 11.86 -6.50 6.98
N ASN A 20 11.33 -5.88 5.92
CA ASN A 20 11.18 -4.43 5.85
C ASN A 20 9.92 -4.03 6.60
N GLN A 21 10.03 -3.07 7.48
CA GLN A 21 8.88 -2.53 8.20
C GLN A 21 8.16 -1.50 7.34
N LEU A 22 6.84 -1.59 7.34
CA LEU A 22 5.97 -0.72 6.55
C LEU A 22 4.85 -0.20 7.44
N ALA A 23 4.57 1.10 7.34
CA ALA A 23 3.36 1.67 7.93
C ALA A 23 2.36 1.92 6.80
N VAL A 24 1.12 1.49 6.99
CA VAL A 24 0.05 1.65 6.02
C VAL A 24 -1.05 2.50 6.64
N PHE A 25 -1.42 3.60 5.95
CA PHE A 25 -2.59 4.40 6.29
C PHE A 25 -3.72 3.98 5.35
N PRO A 26 -4.64 3.09 5.80
CA PRO A 26 -5.68 2.55 4.89
C PRO A 26 -6.66 3.57 4.36
N ASP A 27 -6.80 4.70 5.05
CA ASP A 27 -7.64 5.81 4.59
C ASP A 27 -6.91 7.11 4.91
N ALA A 28 -6.25 7.66 3.91
CA ALA A 28 -5.43 8.87 4.06
C ALA A 28 -6.12 10.12 3.51
N ARG A 29 -7.43 10.06 3.27
CA ARG A 29 -8.17 11.21 2.74
C ARG A 29 -8.03 12.40 3.69
N GLY A 30 -7.67 13.55 3.13
CA GLY A 30 -7.50 14.77 3.89
C GLY A 30 -6.07 15.10 4.28
N LEU A 31 -5.12 14.18 4.11
CA LEU A 31 -3.72 14.48 4.33
C LEU A 31 -3.13 15.21 3.13
N THR A 32 -2.34 16.24 3.41
CA THR A 32 -1.61 16.96 2.36
C THR A 32 -0.30 16.23 2.05
N ASP A 33 0.34 16.61 0.93
CA ASP A 33 1.64 16.05 0.55
C ASP A 33 2.67 16.26 1.67
N ALA A 34 2.70 17.46 2.23
CA ALA A 34 3.64 17.81 3.30
C ALA A 34 3.38 16.97 4.56
N GLU A 35 2.10 16.75 4.89
CA GLU A 35 1.73 15.94 6.04
C GLU A 35 2.13 14.48 5.85
N MET A 36 1.94 13.94 4.64
CA MET A 36 2.35 12.57 4.35
C MET A 36 3.86 12.39 4.50
N GLN A 37 4.65 13.32 3.95
CA GLN A 37 6.10 13.26 4.07
C GLN A 37 6.55 13.41 5.53
N ALA A 38 5.90 14.29 6.27
CA ALA A 38 6.24 14.48 7.68
C ALA A 38 5.95 13.22 8.50
N LEU A 39 4.82 12.56 8.23
CA LEU A 39 4.48 11.31 8.91
C LEU A 39 5.47 10.20 8.56
N ALA A 40 5.86 10.09 7.29
CA ALA A 40 6.83 9.08 6.87
C ALA A 40 8.18 9.28 7.57
N ALA A 41 8.61 10.53 7.71
CA ALA A 41 9.85 10.85 8.43
C ALA A 41 9.72 10.54 9.92
N GLU A 42 8.58 10.85 10.52
CA GLU A 42 8.34 10.63 11.94
C GLU A 42 8.33 9.16 12.31
N PHE A 43 7.71 8.31 11.48
CA PHE A 43 7.70 6.87 11.71
C PHE A 43 9.08 6.25 11.60
N ASN A 44 9.94 6.82 10.77
CA ASN A 44 11.32 6.34 10.59
C ASN A 44 11.40 4.87 10.19
N LEU A 45 10.40 4.39 9.47
CA LEU A 45 10.39 3.05 8.89
C LEU A 45 10.93 3.10 7.47
N SER A 46 11.16 1.93 6.87
CA SER A 46 11.68 1.86 5.50
C SER A 46 10.76 2.60 4.53
N GLU A 47 9.47 2.31 4.59
CA GLU A 47 8.46 2.99 3.76
C GLU A 47 7.17 3.20 4.55
N THR A 48 6.39 4.18 4.09
CA THR A 48 5.04 4.46 4.58
C THR A 48 4.13 4.63 3.38
N THR A 49 2.98 3.95 3.37
CA THR A 49 2.02 4.07 2.28
C THR A 49 0.75 4.75 2.74
N PHE A 50 0.16 5.51 1.82
CA PHE A 50 -1.06 6.25 2.05
C PHE A 50 -2.06 5.86 0.98
N VAL A 51 -3.19 5.30 1.41
CA VAL A 51 -4.24 4.82 0.51
C VAL A 51 -5.28 5.92 0.34
N LEU A 52 -5.53 6.28 -0.91
CA LEU A 52 -6.44 7.37 -1.27
C LEU A 52 -7.49 6.83 -2.25
N PRO A 53 -8.63 7.53 -2.41
CA PRO A 53 -9.59 7.16 -3.44
C PRO A 53 -8.94 7.19 -4.82
N PRO A 54 -9.32 6.26 -5.71
CA PRO A 54 -8.74 6.25 -7.06
C PRO A 54 -9.26 7.43 -7.88
N GLU A 55 -8.44 7.91 -8.82
CA GLU A 55 -8.89 8.93 -9.77
C GLU A 55 -9.85 8.31 -10.78
N ASN A 56 -9.59 7.05 -11.18
CA ASN A 56 -10.49 6.28 -12.04
C ASN A 56 -11.26 5.30 -11.17
N PRO A 57 -12.62 5.40 -11.12
CA PRO A 57 -13.41 4.52 -10.27
C PRO A 57 -13.28 3.03 -10.56
N GLN A 58 -12.74 2.66 -11.73
CA GLN A 58 -12.53 1.25 -12.06
C GLN A 58 -11.30 0.68 -11.37
N ASN A 59 -10.42 1.54 -10.85
CA ASN A 59 -9.27 1.09 -10.09
C ASN A 59 -9.62 0.99 -8.60
N SER A 60 -8.82 0.24 -7.85
CA SER A 60 -9.11 -0.02 -6.43
C SER A 60 -8.82 1.18 -5.56
N ALA A 61 -7.67 1.81 -5.78
CA ALA A 61 -7.21 2.92 -4.96
C ALA A 61 -6.05 3.62 -5.64
N ARG A 62 -5.76 4.82 -5.17
CA ARG A 62 -4.49 5.49 -5.44
C ARG A 62 -3.61 5.26 -4.23
N VAL A 63 -2.38 4.80 -4.45
CA VAL A 63 -1.44 4.52 -3.37
C VAL A 63 -0.21 5.38 -3.55
N ARG A 64 0.12 6.11 -2.51
CA ARG A 64 1.32 6.94 -2.48
C ARG A 64 2.31 6.33 -1.50
N ILE A 65 3.56 6.21 -1.93
CA ILE A 65 4.62 5.53 -1.19
C ILE A 65 5.70 6.53 -0.85
N PHE A 66 6.04 6.62 0.43
CA PHE A 66 7.06 7.55 0.90
C PHE A 66 8.13 6.79 1.68
N ASN A 67 9.39 7.14 1.46
CA ASN A 67 10.43 6.80 2.43
C ASN A 67 10.60 8.00 3.38
N ARG A 68 11.61 7.97 4.22
CA ARG A 68 11.82 9.03 5.23
C ARG A 68 12.12 10.39 4.60
N VAL A 69 12.53 10.42 3.34
CA VAL A 69 13.06 11.61 2.68
C VAL A 69 12.16 12.10 1.55
N ARG A 70 11.55 11.19 0.79
CA ARG A 70 10.80 11.58 -0.42
C ARG A 70 9.73 10.57 -0.79
N GLU A 71 8.84 10.99 -1.69
CA GLU A 71 7.86 10.10 -2.31
C GLU A 71 8.54 9.26 -3.39
N MET A 72 8.17 7.99 -3.45
CA MET A 72 8.68 7.02 -4.42
C MET A 72 7.60 6.72 -5.46
N GLY A 73 8.03 6.57 -6.71
CA GLY A 73 7.09 6.25 -7.79
C GLY A 73 6.54 4.84 -7.72
N PHE A 74 7.37 3.91 -7.26
CA PHE A 74 6.99 2.50 -7.12
C PHE A 74 7.98 1.81 -6.19
N ALA A 75 7.48 0.87 -5.40
CA ALA A 75 8.31 -0.07 -4.63
C ALA A 75 7.50 -1.33 -4.38
N GLY A 76 8.13 -2.50 -4.57
CA GLY A 76 7.43 -3.78 -4.48
C GLY A 76 6.92 -4.11 -3.09
N HIS A 77 7.78 -4.00 -2.08
CA HIS A 77 7.43 -4.35 -0.69
C HIS A 77 6.24 -3.55 -0.16
N PRO A 78 6.21 -2.20 -0.34
CA PRO A 78 5.07 -1.43 0.13
C PRO A 78 3.76 -1.82 -0.54
N ASN A 79 3.79 -2.21 -1.82
CA ASN A 79 2.58 -2.64 -2.51
C ASN A 79 2.05 -3.95 -1.94
N VAL A 80 2.93 -4.91 -1.69
CA VAL A 80 2.54 -6.19 -1.10
C VAL A 80 1.94 -5.97 0.29
N GLY A 81 2.62 -5.20 1.13
CA GLY A 81 2.15 -4.92 2.48
C GLY A 81 0.82 -4.18 2.51
N THR A 82 0.65 -3.20 1.63
CA THR A 82 -0.58 -2.42 1.54
C THR A 82 -1.75 -3.30 1.14
N ALA A 83 -1.58 -4.13 0.10
CA ALA A 83 -2.63 -5.04 -0.34
C ALA A 83 -2.98 -6.05 0.74
N TYR A 84 -1.98 -6.56 1.45
CA TYR A 84 -2.19 -7.49 2.55
C TYR A 84 -3.06 -6.86 3.65
N VAL A 85 -2.74 -5.64 4.06
CA VAL A 85 -3.52 -4.93 5.10
C VAL A 85 -4.95 -4.70 4.62
N LEU A 86 -5.14 -4.18 3.42
CA LEU A 86 -6.47 -3.92 2.89
C LEU A 86 -7.26 -5.22 2.74
N GLY A 87 -6.63 -6.27 2.25
CA GLY A 87 -7.29 -7.55 2.03
C GLY A 87 -7.71 -8.22 3.34
N ARG A 88 -6.90 -8.08 4.39
CA ARG A 88 -7.22 -8.64 5.70
C ARG A 88 -8.39 -7.94 6.38
N GLU A 89 -8.54 -6.65 6.12
CA GLU A 89 -9.58 -5.83 6.74
C GLU A 89 -10.91 -5.87 5.98
N ASP A 90 -10.89 -6.28 4.73
CA ASP A 90 -12.07 -6.28 3.86
C ASP A 90 -12.57 -7.72 3.69
N GLU A 91 -13.73 -8.03 4.29
CA GLU A 91 -14.32 -9.36 4.19
C GLU A 91 -14.67 -9.74 2.76
N GLU A 92 -14.93 -8.75 1.91
CA GLU A 92 -15.26 -8.94 0.51
C GLU A 92 -14.11 -8.53 -0.41
N SER A 93 -12.87 -8.70 0.10
CA SER A 93 -11.69 -8.28 -0.67
C SER A 93 -11.65 -8.94 -2.04
N PRO A 94 -11.21 -8.20 -3.07
CA PRO A 94 -11.13 -8.73 -4.42
C PRO A 94 -10.01 -9.76 -4.55
N ARG A 95 -9.97 -10.43 -5.69
CA ARG A 95 -8.86 -11.32 -6.01
C ARG A 95 -7.55 -10.55 -6.16
N ALA A 96 -7.61 -9.34 -6.69
CA ALA A 96 -6.46 -8.47 -6.90
C ALA A 96 -6.87 -7.02 -6.77
N TYR A 97 -5.94 -6.20 -6.29
CA TYR A 97 -6.11 -4.76 -6.27
C TYR A 97 -5.39 -4.14 -7.47
N ARG A 98 -5.93 -3.02 -7.95
CA ARG A 98 -5.31 -2.22 -9.00
C ARG A 98 -5.04 -0.84 -8.42
N PHE A 99 -3.77 -0.58 -8.11
CA PHE A 99 -3.35 0.66 -7.47
C PHE A 99 -2.81 1.64 -8.49
N GLU A 100 -3.29 2.89 -8.41
CA GLU A 100 -2.76 4.00 -9.19
C GLU A 100 -1.55 4.56 -8.46
N GLU A 101 -0.39 4.57 -9.13
CA GLU A 101 0.86 5.08 -8.56
C GLU A 101 1.57 5.94 -9.60
N PRO A 102 2.52 6.82 -9.19
CA PRO A 102 3.21 7.68 -10.16
C PRO A 102 3.88 6.89 -11.30
N ALA A 103 4.39 5.69 -11.03
CA ALA A 103 5.02 4.87 -12.06
C ALA A 103 4.02 4.21 -13.00
N GLY A 104 2.74 4.18 -12.67
CA GLY A 104 1.70 3.59 -13.49
C GLY A 104 0.71 2.77 -12.68
N LEU A 105 -0.04 1.92 -13.36
CA LEU A 105 -1.03 1.06 -12.73
C LEU A 105 -0.35 -0.21 -12.24
N VAL A 106 -0.53 -0.52 -10.96
CA VAL A 106 0.11 -1.68 -10.31
C VAL A 106 -0.96 -2.66 -9.89
N GLU A 107 -0.87 -3.88 -10.38
CA GLU A 107 -1.79 -4.95 -9.98
C GLU A 107 -1.13 -5.79 -8.88
N VAL A 108 -1.85 -6.01 -7.79
CA VAL A 108 -1.37 -6.78 -6.65
C VAL A 108 -2.39 -7.88 -6.35
N THR A 109 -2.00 -9.12 -6.59
CA THR A 109 -2.88 -10.28 -6.41
C THR A 109 -2.78 -10.77 -4.96
N LEU A 110 -3.93 -11.00 -4.34
CA LEU A 110 -3.96 -11.52 -2.97
C LEU A 110 -3.74 -13.03 -2.98
N LEU A 111 -2.94 -13.51 -2.04
CA LEU A 111 -2.71 -14.93 -1.80
C LEU A 111 -3.58 -15.36 -0.62
N ARG A 112 -4.24 -16.51 -0.74
CA ARG A 112 -5.14 -17.02 0.29
C ARG A 112 -4.81 -18.46 0.63
N ASP A 113 -5.10 -18.84 1.89
CA ASP A 113 -4.96 -20.24 2.31
C ASP A 113 -6.24 -21.03 1.97
N ALA A 114 -6.28 -22.29 2.38
CA ALA A 114 -7.40 -23.18 2.11
C ALA A 114 -8.71 -22.70 2.74
N ASN A 115 -8.63 -21.86 3.77
CA ASN A 115 -9.81 -21.29 4.45
C ASN A 115 -10.24 -19.95 3.89
N GLY A 116 -9.57 -19.47 2.82
CA GLY A 116 -9.87 -18.19 2.20
C GLY A 116 -9.25 -16.99 2.92
N ARG A 117 -8.42 -17.22 3.93
CA ARG A 117 -7.76 -16.14 4.65
C ARG A 117 -6.60 -15.59 3.83
N VAL A 118 -6.50 -14.27 3.77
CA VAL A 118 -5.40 -13.61 3.07
C VAL A 118 -4.09 -13.85 3.83
N THR A 119 -3.11 -14.42 3.15
CA THR A 119 -1.81 -14.76 3.74
C THR A 119 -0.66 -13.93 3.17
N GLY A 120 -0.89 -13.23 2.07
CA GLY A 120 0.13 -12.42 1.42
C GLY A 120 -0.38 -11.83 0.13
N ALA A 121 0.54 -11.36 -0.69
CA ALA A 121 0.20 -10.79 -1.99
C ALA A 121 1.40 -10.87 -2.94
N GLU A 122 1.12 -10.84 -4.24
CA GLU A 122 2.15 -10.80 -5.29
C GLU A 122 1.94 -9.54 -6.13
N VAL A 123 3.01 -8.79 -6.36
CA VAL A 123 2.96 -7.55 -7.12
C VAL A 123 3.50 -7.78 -8.54
N ALA A 124 2.79 -7.25 -9.54
CA ALA A 124 3.26 -7.21 -10.91
C ALA A 124 4.05 -5.92 -11.16
N ALA A 125 4.89 -5.91 -12.19
CA ALA A 125 5.58 -4.70 -12.58
C ALA A 125 4.56 -3.62 -13.00
N PRO A 126 4.85 -2.33 -12.75
CA PRO A 126 3.94 -1.27 -13.14
C PRO A 126 3.67 -1.27 -14.63
N GLN A 127 2.42 -0.97 -15.00
CA GLN A 127 2.02 -0.80 -16.38
C GLN A 127 1.69 0.67 -16.60
N PRO A 128 2.00 1.22 -17.78
CA PRO A 128 1.63 2.61 -18.06
C PRO A 128 0.15 2.82 -17.84
N LEU A 129 -0.22 3.97 -17.26
CA LEU A 129 -1.61 4.35 -17.19
C LEU A 129 -2.12 4.52 -18.61
N ALA A 130 -3.37 4.10 -18.84
CA ALA A 130 -3.94 4.20 -20.18
C ALA A 130 -3.97 5.65 -20.64
N ILE A 131 -3.33 5.89 -21.76
CA ILE A 131 -3.44 7.18 -22.44
C ILE A 131 -4.53 6.98 -23.47
N GLY A 132 -5.66 7.54 -23.17
CA GLY A 132 -6.84 7.39 -24.01
C GLY A 132 -6.65 7.82 -25.44
#